data_c5fd6a7752d06c16f1c7889c90dc7974
#
_entry.id   c5fd6a7752d06c16f1c7889c90dc7974
#
_cell.length_a   1.000
_cell.length_b   1.000
_cell.length_c   1.000
_cell.angle_alpha   90.00
_cell.angle_beta   90.00
_cell.angle_gamma   90.00
#
_symmetry.space_group_name_H-M   'P 1'
#
loop_
_entity.id
_entity.type
_entity.pdbx_description
1 polymer ?
#
loop_
_entity_poly.entity_id
_entity_poly.type
_entity_poly.pdbx_seq_one_letter_code
_entity_poly.pdbx_strand_id
1 'polypeptide(L)'
;AAGAGLLQACGTGTTTTPQTKTTSTTAKAQTVQPKQPHPPRSGDNLLRVVAPSGFAEDPNRVTTGLTRLYNAGFTVTNQQAGSRRYQRFAGSDAQRAADFQDVASGRVETPKVLMGLRGGYGAARILPQIDFASLGARMRERGTLFFGFSDVCAIQLALLAKGNMMSFAGPMVYSEFGKAAPSVFTMDSFIRGTTN
;
A
#
# COMPACT_ATOMS: atom_id res chain seq x y z
N ALA A 1 65.89 -14.88 -0.34
CA ALA A 1 66.28 -14.60 1.04
C ALA A 1 64.99 -14.43 1.82
N ALA A 2 64.43 -15.40 2.46
CA ALA A 2 64.64 -16.05 3.75
C ALA A 2 64.50 -15.05 4.91
N GLY A 3 63.64 -15.35 5.83
CA GLY A 3 63.55 -14.71 7.12
C GLY A 3 62.26 -15.06 7.85
N ALA A 4 62.31 -16.24 8.49
CA ALA A 4 61.33 -16.69 9.46
C ALA A 4 61.72 -16.17 10.87
N GLY A 5 60.77 -16.27 11.78
CA GLY A 5 61.02 -16.20 13.23
C GLY A 5 59.88 -15.39 13.91
N LEU A 6 59.44 -15.74 14.98
CA LEU A 6 59.28 -16.81 15.93
C LEU A 6 58.33 -16.34 17.04
N LEU A 7 57.56 -17.23 17.53
CA LEU A 7 56.76 -17.23 18.77
C LEU A 7 57.52 -16.75 20.03
N GLN A 8 56.71 -16.15 20.98
CA GLN A 8 56.85 -16.42 22.44
C GLN A 8 55.68 -15.65 23.14
N ALA A 9 54.78 -16.17 23.78
CA ALA A 9 54.56 -17.02 24.97
C ALA A 9 54.70 -16.27 26.31
N CYS A 10 53.56 -16.33 27.04
CA CYS A 10 53.38 -16.32 28.48
C CYS A 10 53.64 -15.04 29.28
N GLY A 11 52.57 -14.55 29.85
CA GLY A 11 52.58 -13.71 31.03
C GLY A 11 51.23 -13.81 31.74
N THR A 12 51.20 -14.63 32.77
CA THR A 12 50.08 -14.75 33.71
C THR A 12 49.93 -13.47 34.53
N GLY A 13 48.76 -12.82 34.42
CA GLY A 13 48.41 -11.70 35.27
C GLY A 13 46.94 -11.79 35.63
N THR A 14 46.66 -12.31 36.79
CA THR A 14 45.36 -12.29 37.46
C THR A 14 45.00 -10.87 37.83
N THR A 15 44.02 -10.27 37.11
CA THR A 15 43.43 -9.01 37.55
C THR A 15 41.92 -9.25 37.68
N THR A 16 41.46 -9.26 38.90
CA THR A 16 40.05 -9.31 39.32
C THR A 16 39.37 -8.03 38.90
N THR A 17 38.51 -8.09 37.92
CA THR A 17 37.60 -6.99 37.51
C THR A 17 36.25 -7.17 38.17
N PRO A 18 35.61 -6.14 38.75
CA PRO A 18 34.33 -6.23 39.38
C PRO A 18 33.25 -6.51 38.33
N GLN A 19 32.44 -7.53 38.51
CA GLN A 19 31.26 -7.81 37.71
C GLN A 19 30.20 -6.76 37.96
N THR A 20 30.01 -5.86 37.03
CA THR A 20 28.82 -5.01 36.96
C THR A 20 27.68 -5.89 36.52
N LYS A 21 26.71 -6.15 37.39
CA LYS A 21 25.43 -6.78 37.06
C LYS A 21 24.67 -5.87 36.11
N THR A 22 24.74 -6.12 34.81
CA THR A 22 23.87 -5.52 33.83
C THR A 22 22.51 -6.26 33.89
N THR A 23 21.56 -5.66 34.54
CA THR A 23 20.15 -6.11 34.48
C THR A 23 19.62 -5.83 33.07
N SER A 24 19.69 -6.80 32.20
CA SER A 24 19.05 -6.72 30.89
C SER A 24 17.55 -6.87 31.08
N THR A 25 16.86 -5.73 31.20
CA THR A 25 15.42 -5.69 31.06
C THR A 25 15.09 -5.93 29.59
N THR A 26 14.84 -7.18 29.24
CA THR A 26 14.33 -7.54 27.91
C THR A 26 12.93 -6.99 27.80
N ALA A 27 12.78 -5.78 27.30
CA ALA A 27 11.48 -5.26 26.89
C ALA A 27 10.94 -6.19 25.79
N LYS A 28 9.92 -6.98 26.12
CA LYS A 28 9.16 -7.74 25.13
C LYS A 28 8.61 -6.73 24.14
N ALA A 29 9.15 -6.71 22.94
CA ALA A 29 8.56 -5.99 21.82
C ALA A 29 7.14 -6.58 21.65
N GLN A 30 6.14 -5.83 22.06
CA GLN A 30 4.76 -6.15 21.74
C GLN A 30 4.61 -5.99 20.24
N THR A 31 4.48 -7.11 19.54
CA THR A 31 4.13 -7.12 18.14
C THR A 31 2.70 -6.59 18.03
N VAL A 32 2.56 -5.30 17.78
CA VAL A 32 1.26 -4.69 17.50
C VAL A 32 0.78 -5.27 16.18
N GLN A 33 -0.17 -6.18 16.25
CA GLN A 33 -0.80 -6.72 15.05
C GLN A 33 -1.59 -5.59 14.37
N PRO A 34 -1.44 -5.40 13.04
CA PRO A 34 -2.25 -4.44 12.30
C PRO A 34 -3.73 -4.75 12.49
N LYS A 35 -4.53 -3.74 12.82
CA LYS A 35 -5.98 -3.91 12.92
C LYS A 35 -6.57 -4.26 11.56
N GLN A 36 -7.35 -5.32 11.51
CA GLN A 36 -8.13 -5.68 10.33
C GLN A 36 -9.15 -4.59 10.01
N PRO A 37 -9.43 -4.32 8.72
CA PRO A 37 -10.53 -3.44 8.36
C PRO A 37 -11.84 -3.97 8.93
N HIS A 38 -12.69 -3.07 9.42
CA HIS A 38 -14.06 -3.45 9.76
C HIS A 38 -14.83 -3.80 8.47
N PRO A 39 -15.77 -4.75 8.52
CA PRO A 39 -16.61 -5.03 7.37
C PRO A 39 -17.35 -3.76 6.93
N PRO A 40 -17.50 -3.53 5.62
CA PRO A 40 -18.20 -2.36 5.10
C PRO A 40 -19.65 -2.30 5.58
N ARG A 41 -20.15 -1.07 5.77
CA ARG A 41 -21.57 -0.88 6.12
C ARG A 41 -22.45 -1.24 4.93
N SER A 42 -23.53 -1.96 5.16
CA SER A 42 -24.50 -2.30 4.13
C SER A 42 -25.02 -1.03 3.41
N GLY A 43 -25.11 -1.07 2.07
CA GLY A 43 -25.57 0.04 1.24
C GLY A 43 -24.51 1.05 0.83
N ASP A 44 -23.29 0.91 1.31
CA ASP A 44 -22.17 1.76 0.91
C ASP A 44 -21.40 1.15 -0.26
N ASN A 45 -21.24 1.92 -1.33
CA ASN A 45 -20.66 1.48 -2.59
C ASN A 45 -19.63 2.45 -3.18
N LEU A 46 -19.13 3.40 -2.38
CA LEU A 46 -18.16 4.39 -2.85
C LEU A 46 -16.80 3.75 -3.10
N LEU A 47 -16.32 3.81 -4.34
CA LEU A 47 -15.01 3.36 -4.78
C LEU A 47 -14.20 4.53 -5.32
N ARG A 48 -12.97 4.71 -4.85
CA ARG A 48 -12.04 5.71 -5.37
C ARG A 48 -10.90 5.06 -6.12
N VAL A 49 -10.69 5.49 -7.36
CA VAL A 49 -9.51 5.11 -8.16
C VAL A 49 -8.29 5.86 -7.66
N VAL A 50 -7.18 5.15 -7.47
CA VAL A 50 -5.87 5.73 -7.13
C VAL A 50 -4.83 5.29 -8.14
N ALA A 51 -4.00 6.20 -8.60
CA ALA A 51 -3.05 5.93 -9.67
C ALA A 51 -1.62 6.36 -9.26
N PRO A 52 -0.97 5.63 -8.34
CA PRO A 52 0.34 6.03 -7.82
C PRO A 52 1.50 5.78 -8.79
N SER A 53 1.29 5.00 -9.83
CA SER A 53 2.32 4.39 -10.66
C SER A 53 2.26 4.86 -12.13
N GLY A 54 2.25 3.92 -13.08
CA GLY A 54 2.23 4.19 -14.52
C GLY A 54 0.88 4.70 -15.04
N PHE A 55 0.93 5.45 -16.15
CA PHE A 55 -0.28 5.87 -16.86
C PHE A 55 -0.93 4.68 -17.59
N ALA A 56 -2.23 4.75 -17.82
CA ALA A 56 -2.96 3.77 -18.63
C ALA A 56 -2.77 4.09 -20.12
N GLU A 57 -2.21 3.13 -20.87
CA GLU A 57 -1.85 3.31 -22.28
C GLU A 57 -3.05 3.29 -23.21
N ASP A 58 -4.06 2.47 -22.86
CA ASP A 58 -5.28 2.29 -23.64
C ASP A 58 -6.50 2.87 -22.90
N PRO A 59 -7.05 4.00 -23.35
CA PRO A 59 -8.23 4.61 -22.77
C PRO A 59 -9.47 3.69 -22.78
N ASN A 60 -9.58 2.81 -23.80
CA ASN A 60 -10.71 1.89 -23.90
C ASN A 60 -10.69 0.86 -22.77
N ARG A 61 -9.50 0.39 -22.39
CA ARG A 61 -9.34 -0.48 -21.22
C ARG A 61 -9.74 0.22 -19.92
N VAL A 62 -9.40 1.49 -19.77
CA VAL A 62 -9.84 2.28 -18.60
C VAL A 62 -11.36 2.35 -18.57
N THR A 63 -11.99 2.75 -19.69
CA THR A 63 -13.45 2.83 -19.81
C THR A 63 -14.11 1.50 -19.51
N THR A 64 -13.58 0.40 -20.07
CA THR A 64 -14.10 -0.95 -19.81
C THR A 64 -14.03 -1.31 -18.32
N GLY A 65 -12.90 -1.03 -17.67
CA GLY A 65 -12.72 -1.30 -16.24
C GLY A 65 -13.69 -0.51 -15.37
N LEU A 66 -13.82 0.79 -15.64
CA LEU A 66 -14.76 1.67 -14.93
C LEU A 66 -16.21 1.23 -15.13
N THR A 67 -16.58 0.87 -16.36
CA THR A 67 -17.94 0.39 -16.68
C THR A 67 -18.29 -0.89 -15.93
N ARG A 68 -17.34 -1.83 -15.83
CA ARG A 68 -17.56 -3.06 -15.05
C ARG A 68 -17.75 -2.80 -13.57
N LEU A 69 -16.97 -1.88 -12.99
CA LEU A 69 -17.14 -1.48 -11.60
C LEU A 69 -18.49 -0.79 -11.37
N TYR A 70 -18.90 0.08 -12.29
CA TYR A 70 -20.22 0.71 -12.25
C TYR A 70 -21.33 -0.34 -12.32
N ASN A 71 -21.25 -1.29 -13.26
CA ASN A 71 -22.22 -2.38 -13.40
C ASN A 71 -22.25 -3.34 -12.20
N ALA A 72 -21.15 -3.41 -11.44
CA ALA A 72 -21.09 -4.14 -10.18
C ALA A 72 -21.71 -3.36 -9.00
N GLY A 73 -22.24 -2.16 -9.23
CA GLY A 73 -22.96 -1.35 -8.26
C GLY A 73 -22.10 -0.32 -7.52
N PHE A 74 -20.86 -0.09 -7.92
CA PHE A 74 -20.01 0.92 -7.29
C PHE A 74 -20.27 2.33 -7.82
N THR A 75 -20.28 3.31 -6.93
CA THR A 75 -20.13 4.72 -7.28
C THR A 75 -18.64 5.04 -7.39
N VAL A 76 -18.14 5.19 -8.62
CA VAL A 76 -16.70 5.35 -8.87
C VAL A 76 -16.32 6.82 -8.91
N THR A 77 -15.38 7.21 -8.05
CA THR A 77 -14.82 8.58 -7.97
C THR A 77 -13.38 8.62 -8.42
N ASN A 78 -12.85 9.83 -8.66
CA ASN A 78 -11.50 10.08 -9.15
C ASN A 78 -11.20 9.37 -10.49
N GLN A 79 -12.22 9.23 -11.35
CA GLN A 79 -12.10 8.53 -12.64
C GLN A 79 -11.06 9.18 -13.56
N GLN A 80 -10.86 10.50 -13.45
CA GLN A 80 -9.85 11.25 -14.20
C GLN A 80 -8.43 10.76 -13.96
N ALA A 81 -8.17 10.05 -12.86
CA ALA A 81 -6.88 9.40 -12.64
C ALA A 81 -6.51 8.43 -13.78
N GLY A 82 -7.51 7.83 -14.43
CA GLY A 82 -7.33 6.92 -15.55
C GLY A 82 -6.88 7.56 -16.86
N SER A 83 -7.04 8.88 -17.01
CA SER A 83 -6.65 9.62 -18.22
C SER A 83 -5.43 10.52 -18.03
N ARG A 84 -4.92 10.66 -16.80
CA ARG A 84 -3.75 11.49 -16.52
C ARG A 84 -2.47 10.86 -17.06
N ARG A 85 -1.59 11.72 -17.57
CA ARG A 85 -0.26 11.31 -18.02
C ARG A 85 0.76 12.42 -17.77
N TYR A 86 1.88 12.04 -17.20
CA TYR A 86 3.10 12.86 -17.14
C TYR A 86 4.30 11.93 -17.33
N GLN A 87 4.96 12.02 -18.49
CA GLN A 87 5.99 11.06 -18.89
C GLN A 87 5.46 9.62 -18.83
N ARG A 88 6.07 8.75 -17.99
CA ARG A 88 5.65 7.35 -17.76
C ARG A 88 4.61 7.20 -16.67
N PHE A 89 4.25 8.29 -15.97
CA PHE A 89 3.43 8.26 -14.77
C PHE A 89 1.97 8.66 -15.04
N ALA A 90 1.08 8.23 -14.17
CA ALA A 90 -0.33 8.62 -14.19
C ALA A 90 -0.55 10.03 -13.58
N GLY A 91 0.20 11.00 -14.08
CA GLY A 91 0.21 12.38 -13.61
C GLY A 91 1.48 12.77 -12.85
N SER A 92 1.58 14.03 -12.46
CA SER A 92 2.68 14.54 -11.62
C SER A 92 2.74 13.84 -10.26
N ASP A 93 3.86 13.95 -9.56
CA ASP A 93 4.00 13.40 -8.21
C ASP A 93 2.91 13.95 -7.29
N ALA A 94 2.61 15.25 -7.37
CA ALA A 94 1.56 15.88 -6.57
C ALA A 94 0.15 15.34 -6.89
N GLN A 95 -0.19 15.13 -8.16
CA GLN A 95 -1.48 14.57 -8.57
C GLN A 95 -1.65 13.13 -8.07
N ARG A 96 -0.60 12.31 -8.18
CA ARG A 96 -0.63 10.92 -7.75
C ARG A 96 -0.69 10.79 -6.23
N ALA A 97 0.04 11.65 -5.51
CA ALA A 97 -0.03 11.71 -4.06
C ALA A 97 -1.41 12.18 -3.57
N ALA A 98 -2.02 13.15 -4.25
CA ALA A 98 -3.34 13.69 -3.91
C ALA A 98 -4.45 12.62 -3.95
N ASP A 99 -4.31 11.57 -4.75
CA ASP A 99 -5.27 10.46 -4.75
C ASP A 99 -5.47 9.87 -3.35
N PHE A 100 -4.41 9.81 -2.55
CA PHE A 100 -4.39 9.32 -1.17
C PHE A 100 -4.50 10.45 -0.14
N GLN A 101 -3.75 11.55 -0.36
CA GLN A 101 -3.68 12.65 0.60
C GLN A 101 -5.01 13.37 0.78
N ASP A 102 -5.84 13.44 -0.26
CA ASP A 102 -7.18 14.01 -0.16
C ASP A 102 -8.09 13.18 0.75
N VAL A 103 -7.92 11.86 0.78
CA VAL A 103 -8.58 10.98 1.76
C VAL A 103 -7.99 11.21 3.15
N ALA A 104 -6.66 11.19 3.27
CA ALA A 104 -5.97 11.37 4.55
C ALA A 104 -6.36 12.69 5.25
N SER A 105 -6.45 13.77 4.49
CA SER A 105 -6.81 15.12 5.01
C SER A 105 -8.32 15.30 5.23
N GLY A 106 -9.16 14.39 4.75
CA GLY A 106 -10.62 14.54 4.78
C GLY A 106 -11.18 15.52 3.77
N ARG A 107 -10.39 15.90 2.75
CA ARG A 107 -10.85 16.76 1.65
C ARG A 107 -11.91 16.07 0.82
N VAL A 108 -11.86 14.76 0.75
CA VAL A 108 -12.88 13.92 0.11
C VAL A 108 -13.41 12.90 1.10
N GLU A 109 -14.61 12.39 0.82
CA GLU A 109 -15.19 11.30 1.61
C GLU A 109 -14.30 10.07 1.57
N THR A 110 -14.13 9.42 2.72
CA THR A 110 -13.36 8.17 2.81
C THR A 110 -14.17 7.05 2.14
N PRO A 111 -13.64 6.44 1.07
CA PRO A 111 -14.39 5.46 0.31
C PRO A 111 -14.45 4.10 1.03
N LYS A 112 -15.42 3.28 0.62
CA LYS A 112 -15.45 1.85 0.98
C LYS A 112 -14.27 1.09 0.37
N VAL A 113 -13.94 1.42 -0.88
CA VAL A 113 -12.88 0.77 -1.62
C VAL A 113 -11.92 1.81 -2.20
N LEU A 114 -10.62 1.63 -1.95
CA LEU A 114 -9.54 2.23 -2.72
C LEU A 114 -9.06 1.18 -3.73
N MET A 115 -9.00 1.53 -5.01
CA MET A 115 -8.55 0.60 -6.05
C MET A 115 -7.46 1.22 -6.91
N GLY A 116 -6.32 0.54 -7.02
CA GLY A 116 -5.25 0.93 -7.92
C GLY A 116 -5.70 0.94 -9.38
N LEU A 117 -5.21 1.90 -10.15
CA LEU A 117 -5.42 1.93 -11.60
C LEU A 117 -4.64 0.82 -12.28
N ARG A 118 -3.34 0.81 -12.09
CA ARG A 118 -2.37 -0.19 -12.54
C ARG A 118 -1.05 -0.05 -11.78
N GLY A 119 -0.17 -1.01 -11.96
CA GLY A 119 1.21 -0.94 -11.50
C GLY A 119 2.12 -0.13 -12.43
N GLY A 120 3.37 -0.53 -12.55
CA GLY A 120 4.39 0.13 -13.36
C GLY A 120 5.53 0.62 -12.49
N TYR A 121 5.72 1.94 -12.41
CA TYR A 121 6.79 2.55 -11.63
C TYR A 121 6.36 3.93 -11.09
N GLY A 122 6.84 4.30 -9.92
CA GLY A 122 6.72 5.66 -9.40
C GLY A 122 6.03 5.80 -8.04
N ALA A 123 5.44 4.74 -7.50
CA ALA A 123 4.75 4.81 -6.21
C ALA A 123 5.70 5.23 -5.07
N ALA A 124 6.93 4.75 -5.07
CA ALA A 124 7.92 5.11 -4.04
C ALA A 124 8.24 6.62 -4.01
N ARG A 125 8.16 7.32 -5.15
CA ARG A 125 8.44 8.76 -5.24
C ARG A 125 7.46 9.63 -4.46
N ILE A 126 6.23 9.17 -4.31
CA ILE A 126 5.16 9.95 -3.69
C ILE A 126 4.96 9.63 -2.20
N LEU A 127 5.66 8.63 -1.66
CA LEU A 127 5.52 8.24 -0.25
C LEU A 127 5.69 9.42 0.74
N PRO A 128 6.68 10.33 0.57
CA PRO A 128 6.87 11.46 1.49
C PRO A 128 5.72 12.48 1.47
N GLN A 129 4.86 12.47 0.46
CA GLN A 129 3.78 13.43 0.28
C GLN A 129 2.43 12.93 0.85
N ILE A 130 2.41 11.74 1.45
CA ILE A 130 1.20 11.10 1.97
C ILE A 130 1.30 10.96 3.48
N ASP A 131 0.32 11.48 4.20
CA ASP A 131 0.13 11.22 5.64
C ASP A 131 -0.51 9.85 5.84
N PHE A 132 0.31 8.82 5.92
CA PHE A 132 -0.14 7.45 6.10
C PHE A 132 -0.81 7.20 7.45
N ALA A 133 -0.44 7.94 8.49
CA ALA A 133 -1.07 7.80 9.80
C ALA A 133 -2.53 8.22 9.75
N SER A 134 -2.80 9.40 9.20
CA SER A 134 -4.16 9.91 9.01
C SER A 134 -4.95 9.06 8.01
N LEU A 135 -4.32 8.65 6.91
CA LEU A 135 -4.95 7.75 5.91
C LEU A 135 -5.39 6.44 6.57
N GLY A 136 -4.49 5.79 7.29
CA GLY A 136 -4.79 4.53 7.96
C GLY A 136 -5.88 4.66 9.04
N ALA A 137 -5.88 5.76 9.79
CA ALA A 137 -6.92 6.04 10.78
C ALA A 137 -8.31 6.14 10.14
N ARG A 138 -8.44 6.96 9.07
CA ARG A 138 -9.70 7.10 8.33
C ARG A 138 -10.16 5.82 7.68
N MET A 139 -9.23 5.06 7.09
CA MET A 139 -9.54 3.77 6.50
C MET A 139 -10.06 2.77 7.53
N ARG A 140 -9.46 2.71 8.72
CA ARG A 140 -9.95 1.83 9.80
C ARG A 140 -11.33 2.24 10.30
N GLU A 141 -11.54 3.53 10.51
CA GLU A 141 -12.83 4.07 10.94
C GLU A 141 -13.95 3.73 9.95
N ARG A 142 -13.65 3.85 8.66
CA ARG A 142 -14.60 3.60 7.57
C ARG A 142 -14.77 2.12 7.24
N GLY A 143 -13.78 1.28 7.55
CA GLY A 143 -13.68 -0.08 7.05
C GLY A 143 -13.27 -0.15 5.58
N THR A 144 -12.43 0.79 5.13
CA THR A 144 -11.97 0.85 3.74
C THR A 144 -11.11 -0.34 3.38
N LEU A 145 -11.34 -0.93 2.21
CA LEU A 145 -10.54 -1.99 1.61
C LEU A 145 -9.68 -1.41 0.49
N PHE A 146 -8.37 -1.60 0.56
CA PHE A 146 -7.46 -1.13 -0.49
C PHE A 146 -6.95 -2.30 -1.32
N PHE A 147 -7.17 -2.24 -2.64
CA PHE A 147 -6.76 -3.26 -3.60
C PHE A 147 -5.69 -2.73 -4.57
N GLY A 148 -4.67 -3.53 -4.77
CA GLY A 148 -3.60 -3.28 -5.73
C GLY A 148 -2.48 -4.29 -5.59
N PHE A 149 -1.53 -4.27 -6.51
CA PHE A 149 -0.32 -5.12 -6.48
C PHE A 149 0.79 -4.50 -7.35
N SER A 150 1.92 -5.20 -7.51
CA SER A 150 3.07 -4.71 -8.27
C SER A 150 3.65 -3.43 -7.62
N ASP A 151 3.94 -2.38 -8.38
CA ASP A 151 4.50 -1.12 -7.84
C ASP A 151 3.61 -0.44 -6.78
N VAL A 152 2.29 -0.68 -6.82
CA VAL A 152 1.33 -0.21 -5.79
C VAL A 152 1.69 -0.75 -4.40
N CYS A 153 2.40 -1.88 -4.33
CA CYS A 153 2.86 -2.46 -3.05
C CYS A 153 3.72 -1.50 -2.22
N ALA A 154 4.40 -0.54 -2.84
CA ALA A 154 5.13 0.48 -2.10
C ALA A 154 4.20 1.32 -1.19
N ILE A 155 3.02 1.69 -1.70
CA ILE A 155 1.98 2.37 -0.92
C ILE A 155 1.42 1.44 0.16
N GLN A 156 1.14 0.19 -0.19
CA GLN A 156 0.58 -0.80 0.73
C GLN A 156 1.50 -1.08 1.93
N LEU A 157 2.80 -1.22 1.67
CA LEU A 157 3.81 -1.42 2.72
C LEU A 157 3.97 -0.17 3.61
N ALA A 158 3.98 1.02 3.01
CA ALA A 158 4.01 2.27 3.78
C ALA A 158 2.75 2.45 4.64
N LEU A 159 1.58 2.11 4.11
CA LEU A 159 0.32 2.13 4.83
C LEU A 159 0.33 1.14 6.01
N LEU A 160 0.86 -0.06 5.81
CA LEU A 160 1.03 -1.04 6.88
C LEU A 160 1.97 -0.52 7.97
N ALA A 161 3.15 -0.03 7.57
CA ALA A 161 4.21 0.37 8.50
C ALA A 161 3.89 1.66 9.27
N LYS A 162 3.26 2.64 8.61
CA LYS A 162 3.03 3.99 9.18
C LYS A 162 1.57 4.25 9.50
N GLY A 163 0.63 3.63 8.78
CA GLY A 163 -0.80 3.78 8.96
C GLY A 163 -1.44 2.67 9.79
N ASN A 164 -0.68 1.64 10.15
CA ASN A 164 -1.18 0.44 10.85
C ASN A 164 -2.46 -0.11 10.20
N MET A 165 -2.45 -0.22 8.87
CA MET A 165 -3.60 -0.63 8.08
C MET A 165 -3.17 -1.65 7.02
N MET A 166 -3.87 -2.78 6.98
CA MET A 166 -3.67 -3.81 5.98
C MET A 166 -4.36 -3.45 4.66
N SER A 167 -3.91 -4.08 3.59
CA SER A 167 -4.45 -3.97 2.24
C SER A 167 -4.41 -5.32 1.54
N PHE A 168 -4.98 -5.39 0.34
CA PHE A 168 -5.14 -6.64 -0.39
C PHE A 168 -4.34 -6.61 -1.69
N ALA A 169 -3.56 -7.66 -1.94
CA ALA A 169 -3.03 -7.95 -3.26
C ALA A 169 -4.22 -8.43 -4.13
N GLY A 170 -4.75 -7.54 -4.94
CA GLY A 170 -6.01 -7.81 -5.63
C GLY A 170 -6.16 -7.00 -6.91
N PRO A 171 -7.30 -7.18 -7.61
CA PRO A 171 -7.52 -6.61 -8.93
C PRO A 171 -7.46 -5.10 -8.94
N MET A 172 -7.02 -4.56 -10.09
CA MET A 172 -6.95 -3.14 -10.36
C MET A 172 -7.81 -2.77 -11.59
N VAL A 173 -8.14 -1.49 -11.72
CA VAL A 173 -9.06 -1.00 -12.76
C VAL A 173 -8.59 -1.37 -14.16
N TYR A 174 -7.37 -0.98 -14.53
CA TYR A 174 -6.82 -1.20 -15.87
C TYR A 174 -6.29 -2.62 -16.04
N SER A 175 -5.59 -3.14 -15.02
CA SER A 175 -4.87 -4.41 -15.15
C SER A 175 -5.80 -5.60 -15.26
N GLU A 176 -6.85 -5.68 -14.44
CA GLU A 176 -7.78 -6.82 -14.39
C GLU A 176 -9.16 -6.45 -14.91
N PHE A 177 -9.80 -5.41 -14.36
CA PHE A 177 -11.14 -5.02 -14.79
C PHE A 177 -11.17 -4.49 -16.24
N GLY A 178 -10.07 -3.92 -16.74
CA GLY A 178 -9.94 -3.43 -18.12
C GLY A 178 -9.60 -4.51 -19.15
N LYS A 179 -9.33 -5.75 -18.78
CA LYS A 179 -9.01 -6.82 -19.74
C LYS A 179 -10.21 -7.13 -20.65
N ALA A 180 -9.93 -7.51 -21.90
CA ALA A 180 -10.98 -7.99 -22.80
C ALA A 180 -11.71 -9.22 -22.22
N ALA A 181 -10.93 -10.16 -21.67
CA ALA A 181 -11.43 -11.36 -21.00
C ALA A 181 -10.86 -11.41 -19.56
N PRO A 182 -11.51 -10.77 -18.58
CA PRO A 182 -11.08 -10.82 -17.20
C PRO A 182 -11.37 -12.20 -16.59
N SER A 183 -10.57 -12.59 -15.58
CA SER A 183 -10.85 -13.80 -14.81
C SER A 183 -12.18 -13.67 -14.07
N VAL A 184 -13.13 -14.54 -14.36
CA VAL A 184 -14.43 -14.61 -13.67
C VAL A 184 -14.22 -14.82 -12.18
N PHE A 185 -13.32 -15.73 -11.80
CA PHE A 185 -13.00 -16.00 -10.41
C PHE A 185 -12.51 -14.71 -9.68
N THR A 186 -11.62 -13.95 -10.32
CA THR A 186 -11.10 -12.69 -9.73
C THR A 186 -12.21 -11.67 -9.56
N MET A 187 -13.07 -11.50 -10.57
CA MET A 187 -14.20 -10.55 -10.52
C MET A 187 -15.19 -10.93 -9.43
N ASP A 188 -15.62 -12.18 -9.40
CA ASP A 188 -16.59 -12.67 -8.43
C ASP A 188 -16.04 -12.61 -6.99
N SER A 189 -14.78 -12.99 -6.79
CA SER A 189 -14.15 -12.94 -5.47
C SER A 189 -14.07 -11.50 -4.95
N PHE A 190 -13.70 -10.55 -5.82
CA PHE A 190 -13.67 -9.13 -5.47
C PHE A 190 -15.07 -8.61 -5.12
N ILE A 191 -16.06 -8.87 -5.96
CA ILE A 191 -17.44 -8.39 -5.77
C ILE A 191 -18.00 -8.95 -4.45
N ARG A 192 -17.91 -10.28 -4.23
CA ARG A 192 -18.38 -10.90 -2.98
C ARG A 192 -17.68 -10.35 -1.75
N GLY A 193 -16.37 -10.14 -1.80
CA GLY A 193 -15.61 -9.61 -0.67
C GLY A 193 -15.87 -8.13 -0.37
N THR A 194 -16.50 -7.41 -1.27
CA THR A 194 -16.72 -5.96 -1.13
C THR A 194 -18.20 -5.54 -1.05
N THR A 195 -19.16 -6.42 -1.40
CA THR A 195 -20.59 -6.09 -1.43
C THR A 195 -21.43 -6.80 -0.36
N ASN A 196 -20.84 -7.73 0.39
CA ASN A 196 -21.51 -8.42 1.52
C ASN A 196 -21.29 -7.71 2.85
#